data_51ec78d1d40543acb974c469f298275c
#
_entry.id   51ec78d1d40543acb974c469f298275c
#
_cell.length_a   1.000
_cell.length_b   1.000
_cell.length_c   1.000
_cell.angle_alpha   90.00
_cell.angle_beta   90.00
_cell.angle_gamma   90.00
#
_symmetry.space_group_name_H-M   'P 1'
#
loop_
_entity.id
_entity.type
_entity.pdbx_description
1 polymer ?
#
loop_
_entity_poly.entity_id
_entity_poly.type
_entity_poly.pdbx_seq_one_letter_code
_entity_poly.pdbx_strand_id
1 'polypeptide(L)'
;LPRMNTWSFWIMPFAFTLLLMTLFLPGGAPAGGWTLYPPLSLQGGYNVAFTIFAIHMMGISSIMGAINIIATVLNMRAPGIDLLKMPIFCWTWLITAFLLIAVMPVLAGAVTMLLTDKFFGTSFFNAAGGGDPVMYQHIFWFFGRPEVYIMILPAFGVVSEIIPTFSR
;
A
#
# COMPACT_ATOMS: atom_id res chain seq x y z
N LEU A 1 -13.09 -6.43 -14.54
CA LEU A 1 -13.41 -7.48 -13.55
C LEU A 1 -14.36 -6.93 -12.47
N PRO A 2 -15.70 -6.96 -12.69
CA PRO A 2 -16.64 -6.27 -11.80
C PRO A 2 -16.62 -6.79 -10.35
N ARG A 3 -16.52 -8.10 -10.15
CA ARG A 3 -16.48 -8.67 -8.79
C ARG A 3 -15.25 -8.24 -8.02
N MET A 4 -14.08 -8.31 -8.66
CA MET A 4 -12.82 -7.92 -8.04
C MET A 4 -12.82 -6.43 -7.68
N ASN A 5 -13.36 -5.60 -8.56
CA ASN A 5 -13.51 -4.17 -8.32
C ASN A 5 -14.42 -3.89 -7.10
N THR A 6 -15.55 -4.57 -7.02
CA THR A 6 -16.48 -4.46 -5.89
C THR A 6 -15.84 -4.90 -4.58
N TRP A 7 -15.13 -6.02 -4.58
CA TRP A 7 -14.46 -6.52 -3.38
C TRP A 7 -13.34 -5.60 -2.93
N SER A 8 -12.54 -5.11 -3.87
CA SER A 8 -11.50 -4.14 -3.59
C SER A 8 -12.06 -2.89 -2.90
N PHE A 9 -13.17 -2.38 -3.38
CA PHE A 9 -13.83 -1.22 -2.76
C PHE A 9 -14.36 -1.53 -1.35
N TRP A 10 -15.09 -2.64 -1.18
CA TRP A 10 -15.76 -2.92 0.10
C TRP A 10 -14.81 -3.33 1.23
N ILE A 11 -13.61 -3.76 0.93
CA ILE A 11 -12.58 -3.99 1.95
C ILE A 11 -12.13 -2.67 2.59
N MET A 12 -12.08 -1.59 1.84
CA MET A 12 -11.58 -0.30 2.33
C MET A 12 -12.40 0.29 3.48
N PRO A 13 -13.76 0.32 3.45
CA PRO A 13 -14.53 0.81 4.59
C PRO A 13 -14.28 0.03 5.88
N PHE A 14 -14.11 -1.28 5.80
CA PHE A 14 -13.78 -2.10 6.97
C PHE A 14 -12.39 -1.77 7.53
N ALA A 15 -11.40 -1.59 6.66
CA ALA A 15 -10.06 -1.18 7.07
C ALA A 15 -10.08 0.20 7.74
N PHE A 16 -10.81 1.14 7.18
CA PHE A 16 -10.99 2.47 7.75
C PHE A 16 -11.69 2.42 9.11
N THR A 17 -12.70 1.58 9.26
CA THR A 17 -13.40 1.37 10.54
C THR A 17 -12.45 0.83 11.60
N LEU A 18 -11.61 -0.16 11.27
CA LEU A 18 -10.60 -0.66 12.20
C LEU A 18 -9.63 0.44 12.64
N LEU A 19 -9.22 1.29 11.71
CA LEU A 19 -8.32 2.39 12.02
C LEU A 19 -9.00 3.43 12.93
N LEU A 20 -10.26 3.77 12.67
CA LEU A 20 -11.03 4.68 13.52
C LEU A 20 -11.26 4.13 14.93
N MET A 21 -11.43 2.82 15.06
CA MET A 21 -11.63 2.18 16.37
C MET A 21 -10.42 2.37 17.28
N THR A 22 -9.24 2.61 16.74
CA THR A 22 -8.05 2.88 17.57
C THR A 22 -8.21 4.12 18.45
N LEU A 23 -9.02 5.08 18.04
CA LEU A 23 -9.29 6.29 18.81
C LEU A 23 -10.02 6.01 20.13
N PHE A 24 -10.77 4.91 20.19
CA PHE A 24 -11.57 4.51 21.34
C PHE A 24 -10.88 3.48 22.23
N LEU A 25 -9.73 2.99 21.82
CA LEU A 25 -8.93 2.04 22.58
C LEU A 25 -8.06 2.77 23.60
N PRO A 26 -7.68 2.10 24.72
CA PRO A 26 -6.72 2.66 25.67
C PRO A 26 -5.41 3.04 24.95
N GLY A 27 -4.96 4.28 25.16
CA GLY A 27 -3.78 4.82 24.50
C GLY A 27 -4.04 5.52 23.17
N GLY A 28 -5.27 5.48 22.65
CA GLY A 28 -5.67 6.18 21.41
C GLY A 28 -4.99 5.64 20.14
N ALA A 29 -4.78 6.50 19.16
CA ALA A 29 -4.08 6.13 17.92
C ALA A 29 -2.63 5.74 18.20
N PRO A 30 -2.03 4.82 17.41
CA PRO A 30 -0.67 4.38 17.65
C PRO A 30 0.33 5.54 17.49
N ALA A 31 1.32 5.58 18.37
CA ALA A 31 2.45 6.51 18.26
C ALA A 31 3.44 6.03 17.19
N GLY A 32 4.11 6.95 16.52
CA GLY A 32 5.14 6.61 15.54
C GLY A 32 4.83 7.12 14.13
N GLY A 33 3.70 7.79 13.93
CA GLY A 33 3.30 8.33 12.63
C GLY A 33 2.97 7.22 11.62
N TRP A 34 2.89 7.56 10.36
CA TRP A 34 2.53 6.61 9.30
C TRP A 34 3.63 5.58 9.01
N THR A 35 4.88 5.85 9.39
CA THR A 35 6.01 4.94 9.16
C THR A 35 6.09 3.81 10.18
N LEU A 36 5.52 3.98 11.36
CA LEU A 36 5.47 2.98 12.43
C LEU A 36 6.84 2.41 12.82
N TYR A 37 7.84 3.26 12.98
CA TYR A 37 9.20 2.82 13.33
C TYR A 37 9.25 2.16 14.71
N PRO A 38 9.84 0.95 14.82
CA PRO A 38 10.17 0.38 16.12
C PRO A 38 11.36 1.13 16.75
N PRO A 39 11.53 1.12 18.08
CA PRO A 39 10.65 0.50 19.05
C PRO A 39 9.44 1.33 19.46
N LEU A 40 9.31 2.58 18.97
CA LEU A 40 8.23 3.49 19.39
C LEU A 40 6.85 2.94 19.06
N SER A 41 6.67 2.39 17.86
CA SER A 41 5.38 1.81 17.44
C SER A 41 4.97 0.59 18.26
N LEU A 42 5.93 -0.11 18.87
CA LEU A 42 5.69 -1.31 19.68
C LEU A 42 5.33 -0.99 21.13
N GLN A 43 5.37 0.26 21.55
CA GLN A 43 5.05 0.66 22.92
C GLN A 43 3.55 0.80 23.18
N GLY A 44 2.72 0.77 22.14
CA GLY A 44 1.27 0.82 22.25
C GLY A 44 0.66 -0.51 22.72
N GLY A 45 -0.67 -0.50 22.91
CA GLY A 45 -1.45 -1.69 23.21
C GLY A 45 -2.06 -2.35 21.96
N TYR A 46 -3.33 -2.75 22.06
CA TYR A 46 -4.07 -3.36 20.95
C TYR A 46 -4.33 -2.40 19.77
N ASN A 47 -4.16 -1.09 19.98
CA ASN A 47 -4.22 -0.10 18.90
C ASN A 47 -3.22 -0.39 17.78
N VAL A 48 -2.05 -0.92 18.11
CA VAL A 48 -1.04 -1.35 17.14
C VAL A 48 -1.58 -2.50 16.28
N ALA A 49 -2.22 -3.48 16.90
CA ALA A 49 -2.81 -4.62 16.18
C ALA A 49 -3.90 -4.16 15.21
N PHE A 50 -4.82 -3.32 15.63
CA PHE A 50 -5.87 -2.80 14.76
C PHE A 50 -5.32 -2.00 13.59
N THR A 51 -4.30 -1.18 13.81
CA THR A 51 -3.63 -0.42 12.76
C THR A 51 -2.97 -1.37 11.74
N ILE A 52 -2.28 -2.39 12.20
CA ILE A 52 -1.60 -3.36 11.32
C ILE A 52 -2.62 -4.15 10.50
N PHE A 53 -3.73 -4.61 11.10
CA PHE A 53 -4.78 -5.29 10.36
C PHE A 53 -5.46 -4.37 9.33
N ALA A 54 -5.65 -3.10 9.66
CA ALA A 54 -6.16 -2.12 8.71
C ALA A 54 -5.22 -1.95 7.52
N ILE A 55 -3.92 -1.89 7.75
CA ILE A 55 -2.89 -1.81 6.69
C ILE A 55 -2.93 -3.07 5.82
N HIS A 56 -3.04 -4.26 6.41
CA HIS A 56 -3.17 -5.51 5.64
C HIS A 56 -4.40 -5.49 4.74
N MET A 57 -5.54 -5.08 5.25
CA MET A 57 -6.78 -5.01 4.46
C MET A 57 -6.66 -3.99 3.33
N MET A 58 -6.10 -2.82 3.58
CA MET A 58 -5.83 -1.83 2.54
C MET A 58 -4.86 -2.35 1.49
N GLY A 59 -3.85 -3.10 1.90
CA GLY A 59 -2.89 -3.74 1.00
C GLY A 59 -3.56 -4.78 0.08
N ILE A 60 -4.42 -5.62 0.62
CA ILE A 60 -5.19 -6.57 -0.18
C ILE A 60 -6.08 -5.85 -1.19
N SER A 61 -6.78 -4.82 -0.77
CA SER A 61 -7.60 -3.98 -1.65
C SER A 61 -6.77 -3.39 -2.80
N SER A 62 -5.60 -2.85 -2.49
CA SER A 62 -4.70 -2.26 -3.49
C SER A 62 -4.18 -3.28 -4.50
N ILE A 63 -3.83 -4.48 -4.04
CA ILE A 63 -3.37 -5.57 -4.94
C ILE A 63 -4.52 -5.99 -5.85
N MET A 64 -5.73 -6.14 -5.34
CA MET A 64 -6.90 -6.51 -6.14
C MET A 64 -7.19 -5.43 -7.19
N GLY A 65 -7.11 -4.16 -6.84
CA GLY A 65 -7.25 -3.06 -7.77
C GLY A 65 -6.18 -3.05 -8.85
N ALA A 66 -4.94 -3.33 -8.48
CA ALA A 66 -3.82 -3.42 -9.41
C ALA A 66 -3.99 -4.57 -10.40
N ILE A 67 -4.40 -5.75 -9.95
CA ILE A 67 -4.70 -6.90 -10.82
C ILE A 67 -5.81 -6.55 -11.80
N ASN A 68 -6.86 -5.87 -11.33
CA ASN A 68 -7.96 -5.43 -12.17
C ASN A 68 -7.48 -4.48 -13.29
N ILE A 69 -6.66 -3.51 -12.96
CA ILE A 69 -6.11 -2.55 -13.94
C ILE A 69 -5.22 -3.27 -14.96
N ILE A 70 -4.34 -4.15 -14.51
CA ILE A 70 -3.44 -4.90 -15.40
C ILE A 70 -4.26 -5.77 -16.37
N ALA A 71 -5.24 -6.52 -15.86
CA ALA A 71 -6.08 -7.36 -16.71
C ALA A 71 -6.88 -6.53 -17.71
N THR A 72 -7.41 -5.39 -17.29
CA THR A 72 -8.16 -4.50 -18.18
C THR A 72 -7.29 -3.94 -19.29
N VAL A 73 -6.11 -3.45 -18.95
CA VAL A 73 -5.21 -2.81 -19.94
C VAL A 73 -4.61 -3.84 -20.89
N LEU A 74 -4.21 -5.00 -20.41
CA LEU A 74 -3.57 -6.01 -21.27
C LEU A 74 -4.55 -6.81 -22.13
N ASN A 75 -5.74 -7.12 -21.63
CA ASN A 75 -6.65 -8.07 -22.25
C ASN A 75 -7.98 -7.48 -22.74
N MET A 76 -8.33 -6.27 -22.30
CA MET A 76 -9.66 -5.70 -22.53
C MET A 76 -9.60 -4.35 -23.24
N ARG A 77 -8.61 -4.15 -24.12
CA ARG A 77 -8.50 -2.94 -24.93
C ARG A 77 -9.61 -2.88 -25.96
N ALA A 78 -9.99 -1.66 -26.35
CA ALA A 78 -10.94 -1.45 -27.43
C ALA A 78 -10.38 -2.00 -28.75
N PRO A 79 -11.24 -2.47 -29.69
CA PRO A 79 -10.78 -2.95 -31.00
C PRO A 79 -9.97 -1.86 -31.72
N GLY A 80 -8.83 -2.23 -32.27
CA GLY A 80 -7.95 -1.32 -33.03
C GLY A 80 -6.95 -0.54 -32.18
N ILE A 81 -6.95 -0.70 -30.85
CA ILE A 81 -5.97 -0.08 -29.96
C ILE A 81 -4.92 -1.10 -29.58
N ASP A 82 -3.72 -0.93 -30.12
CA ASP A 82 -2.54 -1.67 -29.71
C ASP A 82 -1.88 -0.99 -28.49
N LEU A 83 -0.96 -1.69 -27.84
CA LEU A 83 -0.21 -1.13 -26.72
C LEU A 83 0.48 0.19 -27.08
N LEU A 84 1.05 0.29 -28.27
CA LEU A 84 1.75 1.50 -28.74
C LEU A 84 0.81 2.66 -29.07
N LYS A 85 -0.47 2.40 -29.29
CA LYS A 85 -1.48 3.43 -29.56
C LYS A 85 -2.23 3.88 -28.31
N MET A 86 -1.92 3.29 -27.19
CA MET A 86 -2.57 3.56 -25.92
C MET A 86 -2.16 4.94 -25.39
N PRO A 87 -3.11 5.74 -24.82
CA PRO A 87 -2.77 7.02 -24.22
C PRO A 87 -1.74 6.86 -23.08
N ILE A 88 -0.90 7.88 -22.90
CA ILE A 88 0.16 7.84 -21.89
C ILE A 88 -0.38 7.69 -20.46
N PHE A 89 -1.57 8.22 -20.20
CA PHE A 89 -2.24 8.04 -18.92
C PHE A 89 -2.51 6.56 -18.61
N CYS A 90 -2.95 5.78 -19.59
CA CYS A 90 -3.15 4.35 -19.43
C CYS A 90 -1.83 3.61 -19.16
N TRP A 91 -0.75 4.03 -19.78
CA TRP A 91 0.58 3.50 -19.52
C TRP A 91 1.04 3.78 -18.09
N THR A 92 0.80 5.00 -17.59
CA THR A 92 1.16 5.35 -16.20
C THR A 92 0.40 4.49 -15.19
N TRP A 93 -0.89 4.25 -15.42
CA TRP A 93 -1.68 3.36 -14.57
C TRP A 93 -1.24 1.91 -14.64
N LEU A 94 -0.87 1.42 -15.81
CA LEU A 94 -0.36 0.06 -15.96
C LEU A 94 0.93 -0.15 -15.17
N ILE A 95 1.88 0.77 -15.29
CA ILE A 95 3.15 0.72 -14.56
C ILE A 95 2.90 0.86 -13.05
N THR A 96 2.02 1.74 -12.64
CA THR A 96 1.61 1.91 -11.24
C THR A 96 1.05 0.60 -10.67
N ALA A 97 0.22 -0.10 -11.42
CA ALA A 97 -0.35 -1.37 -11.01
C ALA A 97 0.72 -2.46 -10.83
N PHE A 98 1.70 -2.54 -11.72
CA PHE A 98 2.84 -3.45 -11.55
C PHE A 98 3.67 -3.12 -10.30
N LEU A 99 3.93 -1.83 -10.05
CA LEU A 99 4.64 -1.40 -8.84
C LEU A 99 3.87 -1.78 -7.58
N LEU A 100 2.56 -1.59 -7.55
CA LEU A 100 1.72 -1.97 -6.42
C LEU A 100 1.84 -3.46 -6.09
N ILE A 101 1.75 -4.31 -7.10
CA ILE A 101 1.88 -5.76 -6.90
C ILE A 101 3.27 -6.13 -6.38
N ALA A 102 4.32 -5.43 -6.84
CA ALA A 102 5.69 -5.72 -6.44
C ALA A 102 5.97 -5.31 -4.98
N VAL A 103 5.44 -4.18 -4.52
CA VAL A 103 5.84 -3.58 -3.24
C VAL A 103 4.87 -3.81 -2.09
N MET A 104 3.59 -4.05 -2.34
CA MET A 104 2.62 -4.25 -1.25
C MET A 104 2.92 -5.48 -0.38
N PRO A 105 3.36 -6.64 -0.92
CA PRO A 105 3.80 -7.75 -0.08
C PRO A 105 4.97 -7.40 0.85
N VAL A 106 5.88 -6.54 0.44
CA VAL A 106 7.01 -6.10 1.27
C VAL A 106 6.50 -5.30 2.47
N LEU A 107 5.57 -4.37 2.27
CA LEU A 107 4.93 -3.65 3.36
C LEU A 107 4.18 -4.59 4.29
N ALA A 108 3.40 -5.51 3.74
CA ALA A 108 2.68 -6.50 4.54
C ALA A 108 3.62 -7.33 5.39
N GLY A 109 4.76 -7.75 4.84
CA GLY A 109 5.81 -8.46 5.57
C GLY A 109 6.39 -7.63 6.72
N ALA A 110 6.72 -6.37 6.47
CA ALA A 110 7.27 -5.47 7.49
C ALA A 110 6.32 -5.28 8.67
N VAL A 111 5.06 -4.99 8.40
CA VAL A 111 4.08 -4.79 9.48
C VAL A 111 3.68 -6.09 10.17
N THR A 112 3.75 -7.23 9.48
CA THR A 112 3.59 -8.55 10.10
C THR A 112 4.71 -8.84 11.09
N MET A 113 5.95 -8.51 10.76
CA MET A 113 7.08 -8.62 11.69
C MET A 113 6.88 -7.72 12.91
N LEU A 114 6.35 -6.51 12.75
CA LEU A 114 5.97 -5.65 13.89
C LEU A 114 4.93 -6.33 14.78
N LEU A 115 3.90 -6.93 14.17
CA LEU A 115 2.84 -7.61 14.90
C LEU A 115 3.37 -8.79 15.71
N THR A 116 4.24 -9.60 15.12
CA THR A 116 4.84 -10.75 15.80
C THR A 116 5.78 -10.31 16.92
N ASP A 117 6.55 -9.26 16.74
CA ASP A 117 7.40 -8.70 17.79
C ASP A 117 6.58 -8.19 18.96
N LYS A 118 5.39 -7.63 18.71
CA LYS A 118 4.51 -7.11 19.75
C LYS A 118 3.77 -8.19 20.52
N PHE A 119 3.24 -9.22 19.85
CA PHE A 119 2.27 -10.15 20.44
C PHE A 119 2.73 -11.60 20.49
N PHE A 120 3.71 -12.00 19.69
CA PHE A 120 4.14 -13.39 19.56
C PHE A 120 5.57 -13.66 20.04
N GLY A 121 6.22 -12.67 20.64
CA GLY A 121 7.52 -12.85 21.28
C GLY A 121 8.70 -12.98 20.33
N THR A 122 8.54 -12.65 19.05
CA THR A 122 9.69 -12.58 18.14
C THR A 122 10.53 -11.33 18.42
N SER A 123 11.76 -11.30 17.94
CA SER A 123 12.70 -10.20 18.17
C SER A 123 13.37 -9.72 16.89
N PHE A 124 12.60 -9.61 15.80
CA PHE A 124 13.11 -9.09 14.52
C PHE A 124 13.71 -7.70 14.64
N PHE A 125 13.10 -6.84 15.47
CA PHE A 125 13.50 -5.45 15.65
C PHE A 125 13.93 -5.13 17.07
N ASN A 126 14.09 -6.12 17.93
CA ASN A 126 14.53 -5.96 19.31
C ASN A 126 16.03 -6.27 19.42
N ALA A 127 16.81 -5.24 19.72
CA ALA A 127 18.27 -5.39 19.86
C ALA A 127 18.67 -6.35 20.99
N ALA A 128 17.94 -6.38 22.10
CA ALA A 128 18.20 -7.28 23.21
C ALA A 128 18.05 -8.75 22.83
N GLY A 129 17.20 -9.07 21.87
CA GLY A 129 17.00 -10.43 21.34
C GLY A 129 17.80 -10.73 20.08
N GLY A 130 18.74 -9.87 19.69
CA GLY A 130 19.56 -10.04 18.50
C GLY A 130 18.99 -9.43 17.21
N GLY A 131 17.86 -8.72 17.29
CA GLY A 131 17.26 -8.01 16.16
C GLY A 131 17.84 -6.62 15.96
N ASP A 132 17.39 -5.95 14.92
CA ASP A 132 17.83 -4.59 14.58
C ASP A 132 16.64 -3.73 14.16
N PRO A 133 16.30 -2.64 14.89
CA PRO A 133 15.26 -1.71 14.49
C PRO A 133 15.50 -1.05 13.13
N VAL A 134 16.76 -0.87 12.74
CA VAL A 134 17.13 -0.29 11.43
C VAL A 134 16.74 -1.22 10.28
N MET A 135 16.68 -2.53 10.51
CA MET A 135 16.19 -3.48 9.51
C MET A 135 14.74 -3.17 9.10
N TYR A 136 13.88 -2.77 10.04
CA TYR A 136 12.54 -2.33 9.71
C TYR A 136 12.54 -1.12 8.78
N GLN A 137 13.41 -0.15 9.04
CA GLN A 137 13.52 1.02 8.18
C GLN A 137 13.92 0.64 6.76
N HIS A 138 14.85 -0.27 6.59
CA HIS A 138 15.24 -0.75 5.26
C HIS A 138 14.10 -1.44 4.53
N ILE A 139 13.39 -2.35 5.19
CA ILE A 139 12.28 -3.08 4.59
C ILE A 139 11.11 -2.11 4.28
N PHE A 140 10.77 -1.24 5.22
CA PHE A 140 9.70 -0.28 5.03
C PHE A 140 9.98 0.66 3.85
N TRP A 141 11.19 1.16 3.73
CA TRP A 141 11.55 2.10 2.65
C TRP A 141 11.83 1.41 1.32
N PHE A 142 12.03 0.12 1.31
CA PHE A 142 11.96 -0.65 0.07
C PHE A 142 10.56 -0.60 -0.55
N PHE A 143 9.54 -0.50 0.28
CA PHE A 143 8.18 -0.17 -0.15
C PHE A 143 7.99 1.34 -0.33
N GLY A 144 8.47 2.16 0.60
CA GLY A 144 8.13 3.58 0.71
C GLY A 144 8.57 4.42 -0.49
N ARG A 145 9.73 4.16 -1.07
CA ARG A 145 10.17 4.89 -2.27
C ARG A 145 9.30 4.55 -3.48
N PRO A 146 9.04 3.28 -3.82
CA PRO A 146 8.08 2.96 -4.87
C PRO A 146 6.68 3.51 -4.62
N GLU A 147 6.25 3.63 -3.37
CA GLU A 147 4.94 4.21 -3.05
C GLU A 147 4.80 5.66 -3.54
N VAL A 148 5.82 6.48 -3.35
CA VAL A 148 5.77 7.86 -3.83
C VAL A 148 5.75 7.93 -5.36
N TYR A 149 6.41 7.00 -6.05
CA TYR A 149 6.31 6.88 -7.50
C TYR A 149 4.94 6.38 -7.95
N ILE A 150 4.32 5.48 -7.21
CA ILE A 150 2.95 5.03 -7.43
C ILE A 150 1.98 6.21 -7.39
N MET A 151 2.17 7.14 -6.46
CA MET A 151 1.31 8.32 -6.35
C MET A 151 1.55 9.32 -7.47
N ILE A 152 2.80 9.52 -7.90
CA ILE A 152 3.14 10.59 -8.84
C ILE A 152 2.98 10.19 -10.31
N LEU A 153 3.14 8.91 -10.67
CA LEU A 153 3.06 8.48 -12.07
C LEU A 153 1.71 8.77 -12.72
N PRO A 154 0.56 8.49 -12.09
CA PRO A 154 -0.73 8.87 -12.65
C PRO A 154 -0.87 10.39 -12.80
N ALA A 155 -0.32 11.17 -11.88
CA ALA A 155 -0.32 12.63 -11.96
C ALA A 155 0.50 13.12 -13.16
N PHE A 156 1.66 12.53 -13.44
CA PHE A 156 2.44 12.83 -14.64
C PHE A 156 1.68 12.45 -15.91
N GLY A 157 0.92 11.35 -15.88
CA GLY A 157 0.05 10.97 -16.98
C GLY A 157 -1.03 12.02 -17.26
N VAL A 158 -1.68 12.52 -16.22
CA VAL A 158 -2.67 13.60 -16.33
C VAL A 158 -2.06 14.86 -16.93
N VAL A 159 -0.92 15.30 -16.41
CA VAL A 159 -0.21 16.49 -16.93
C VAL A 159 0.20 16.30 -18.38
N SER A 160 0.69 15.12 -18.75
CA SER A 160 1.09 14.79 -20.10
C SER A 160 -0.07 14.79 -21.10
N GLU A 161 -1.30 14.58 -20.66
CA GLU A 161 -2.50 14.67 -21.47
C GLU A 161 -3.03 16.12 -21.57
N ILE A 162 -2.91 16.88 -20.49
CA ILE A 162 -3.41 18.26 -20.42
C ILE A 162 -2.56 19.21 -21.25
N ILE A 163 -1.23 19.13 -21.14
CA ILE A 163 -0.32 20.07 -21.83
C ILE A 163 -0.52 20.06 -23.34
N PRO A 164 -0.54 18.91 -24.03
CA PRO A 164 -0.75 18.90 -25.50
C PRO A 164 -2.13 19.44 -25.91
N THR A 165 -3.14 19.24 -25.06
CA THR A 165 -4.50 19.71 -25.33
C THR A 165 -4.58 21.24 -25.38
N PHE A 166 -3.83 21.91 -24.51
CA PHE A 166 -3.84 23.38 -24.44
C PHE A 166 -2.73 24.07 -25.22
N SER A 167 -1.62 23.40 -25.47
CA SER A 167 -0.50 24.02 -26.18
C SER A 167 -0.59 23.96 -27.70
N ARG A 168 -1.39 23.04 -28.25
CA ARG A 168 -1.59 22.78 -29.69
C ARG A 168 -0.38 23.02 -30.59
#